data_58f0b7f2d36e97d24ababa78646d03df
#
_entry.id   58f0b7f2d36e97d24ababa78646d03df
#
_cell.length_a   1.000
_cell.length_b   1.000
_cell.length_c   1.000
_cell.angle_alpha   90.00
_cell.angle_beta   90.00
_cell.angle_gamma   90.00
#
_symmetry.space_group_name_H-M   'P 1'
#
loop_
_entity.id
_entity.type
_entity.pdbx_description
1 polymer ?
#
loop_
_entity_poly.entity_id
_entity_poly.type
_entity_poly.pdbx_seq_one_letter_code
_entity_poly.pdbx_strand_id
1 'polypeptide(L)'
;RGKYRFATAAIKGTDKASEDINLTCHLDHPRPGANDNASGCVAILEVARTLQSLIDDDLLPRPSRTIRFLWPAEIEGSIMYLAEHDDPSRIKANIHMDMVGGAPVTKSVFRISGGPYSVPSFIADVGHEVGRFVNDQTKRYADGEDVAFALVAPEGGKEPQMALMEGLDMGSDHDVFFEGTWRIPGLYLHDWPDRYIH
;
A
#
# COMPACT_ATOMS: atom_id res chain seq x y z
N ARG A 1 32.01 1.43 8.11
CA ARG A 1 30.83 1.89 7.33
C ARG A 1 29.87 0.72 7.21
N GLY A 2 28.66 0.82 7.80
CA GLY A 2 27.58 -0.13 7.60
C GLY A 2 27.03 -0.03 6.16
N LYS A 3 26.35 -1.10 5.71
CA LYS A 3 25.58 -1.08 4.47
C LYS A 3 24.11 -1.26 4.85
N TYR A 4 23.27 -0.36 4.40
CA TYR A 4 21.82 -0.59 4.41
C TYR A 4 21.48 -1.67 3.38
N ARG A 5 20.61 -2.57 3.73
CA ARG A 5 20.06 -3.58 2.83
C ARG A 5 18.56 -3.63 2.99
N PHE A 6 17.87 -3.71 1.89
CA PHE A 6 16.41 -3.93 1.89
C PHE A 6 16.06 -4.94 0.81
N ALA A 7 14.92 -5.59 0.96
CA ALA A 7 14.39 -6.50 -0.03
C ALA A 7 13.66 -5.72 -1.12
N THR A 8 13.74 -6.21 -2.35
CA THR A 8 12.95 -5.69 -3.47
C THR A 8 12.55 -6.82 -4.40
N ALA A 9 11.36 -6.69 -4.99
CA ALA A 9 10.88 -7.55 -6.07
C ALA A 9 10.21 -6.68 -7.14
N ALA A 10 10.02 -7.21 -8.35
CA ALA A 10 9.34 -6.49 -9.40
C ALA A 10 8.61 -7.41 -10.39
N ILE A 11 7.41 -7.03 -10.78
CA ILE A 11 6.71 -7.53 -11.95
C ILE A 11 7.02 -6.57 -13.10
N LYS A 12 7.88 -7.02 -14.00
CA LYS A 12 8.33 -6.17 -15.12
C LYS A 12 7.17 -5.84 -16.06
N GLY A 13 7.05 -4.55 -16.39
CA GLY A 13 6.08 -4.06 -17.35
C GLY A 13 6.37 -4.41 -18.79
N THR A 14 5.48 -4.00 -19.69
CA THR A 14 5.58 -4.23 -21.14
C THR A 14 6.10 -2.97 -21.86
N ASP A 15 5.23 -2.16 -22.42
CA ASP A 15 5.54 -1.00 -23.27
C ASP A 15 6.12 0.19 -22.48
N LYS A 16 5.77 0.33 -21.20
CA LYS A 16 6.29 1.35 -20.28
C LYS A 16 7.14 0.75 -19.15
N ALA A 17 7.87 -0.33 -19.43
CA ALA A 17 8.67 -1.04 -18.43
C ALA A 17 9.74 -0.19 -17.74
N SER A 18 10.08 0.98 -18.28
CA SER A 18 11.00 1.92 -17.67
C SER A 18 10.35 2.83 -16.62
N GLU A 19 9.04 2.83 -16.49
CA GLU A 19 8.28 3.56 -15.47
C GLU A 19 7.85 2.60 -14.37
N ASP A 20 7.94 3.04 -13.11
CA ASP A 20 7.61 2.22 -11.95
C ASP A 20 6.33 2.72 -11.25
N ILE A 21 5.54 1.77 -10.75
CA ILE A 21 4.56 1.97 -9.68
C ILE A 21 5.10 1.22 -8.47
N ASN A 22 5.39 1.92 -7.40
CA ASN A 22 5.94 1.32 -6.19
C ASN A 22 4.83 0.92 -5.21
N LEU A 23 4.99 -0.25 -4.58
CA LEU A 23 4.31 -0.63 -3.36
C LEU A 23 5.36 -0.74 -2.26
N THR A 24 5.16 -0.04 -1.16
CA THR A 24 6.15 0.07 -0.08
C THR A 24 5.53 -0.23 1.29
N CYS A 25 6.35 -0.75 2.18
CA CYS A 25 6.16 -0.81 3.62
C CYS A 25 7.52 -0.54 4.26
N HIS A 26 7.65 -0.50 5.57
CA HIS A 26 8.95 -0.63 6.23
C HIS A 26 9.08 -2.00 6.93
N LEU A 27 10.29 -2.54 6.94
CA LEU A 27 10.55 -3.89 7.46
C LEU A 27 11.06 -3.89 8.89
N ASP A 28 11.61 -2.77 9.35
CA ASP A 28 12.19 -2.62 10.67
C ASP A 28 11.19 -2.10 11.70
N HIS A 29 11.42 -2.45 12.96
CA HIS A 29 10.72 -1.91 14.12
C HIS A 29 11.60 -2.12 15.37
N PRO A 30 11.60 -1.20 16.36
CA PRO A 30 12.39 -1.34 17.58
C PRO A 30 12.02 -2.55 18.44
N ARG A 31 10.80 -3.07 18.30
CA ARG A 31 10.26 -4.25 19.01
C ARG A 31 9.49 -5.11 18.00
N PRO A 32 9.11 -6.36 18.38
CA PRO A 32 8.22 -7.14 17.53
C PRO A 32 6.92 -6.39 17.25
N GLY A 33 6.72 -6.01 15.98
CA GLY A 33 5.59 -5.21 15.52
C GLY A 33 4.70 -6.01 14.57
N ALA A 34 3.57 -6.54 15.07
CA ALA A 34 2.66 -7.31 14.24
C ALA A 34 1.87 -6.41 13.29
N ASN A 35 1.27 -5.33 13.80
CA ASN A 35 0.58 -4.35 12.97
C ASN A 35 1.57 -3.34 12.38
N ASP A 36 2.47 -2.82 13.17
CA ASP A 36 3.54 -1.90 12.79
C ASP A 36 4.91 -2.63 12.70
N ASN A 37 5.40 -3.09 11.50
CA ASN A 37 4.69 -3.06 10.24
C ASN A 37 4.76 -4.41 9.51
N ALA A 38 4.69 -5.53 10.28
CA ALA A 38 4.62 -6.84 9.64
C ALA A 38 3.34 -6.97 8.78
N SER A 39 2.25 -6.33 9.16
CA SER A 39 0.99 -6.35 8.41
C SER A 39 1.16 -5.74 7.00
N GLY A 40 1.75 -4.56 6.89
CA GLY A 40 2.03 -3.92 5.59
C GLY A 40 3.00 -4.74 4.75
N CYS A 41 4.05 -5.28 5.38
CA CYS A 41 5.03 -6.11 4.68
C CYS A 41 4.42 -7.39 4.09
N VAL A 42 3.56 -8.07 4.85
CA VAL A 42 2.86 -9.27 4.37
C VAL A 42 1.82 -8.91 3.31
N ALA A 43 1.12 -7.78 3.47
CA ALA A 43 0.14 -7.32 2.50
C ALA A 43 0.76 -7.09 1.12
N ILE A 44 1.88 -6.36 1.02
CA ILE A 44 2.53 -6.15 -0.29
C ILE A 44 3.14 -7.44 -0.86
N LEU A 45 3.59 -8.36 -0.01
CA LEU A 45 4.06 -9.67 -0.46
C LEU A 45 2.92 -10.49 -1.08
N GLU A 46 1.74 -10.50 -0.43
CA GLU A 46 0.56 -11.19 -0.94
C GLU A 46 0.04 -10.54 -2.23
N VAL A 47 0.07 -9.21 -2.35
CA VAL A 47 -0.23 -8.50 -3.59
C VAL A 47 0.71 -8.95 -4.71
N ALA A 48 2.03 -9.02 -4.43
CA ALA A 48 3.02 -9.47 -5.42
C ALA A 48 2.75 -10.91 -5.89
N ARG A 49 2.49 -11.82 -4.93
CA ARG A 49 2.18 -13.23 -5.21
C ARG A 49 0.91 -13.36 -6.04
N THR A 50 -0.15 -12.67 -5.65
CA THR A 50 -1.46 -12.74 -6.30
C THR A 50 -1.40 -12.19 -7.73
N LEU A 51 -0.80 -11.00 -7.92
CA LEU A 51 -0.63 -10.42 -9.25
C LEU A 51 0.18 -11.33 -10.17
N GLN A 52 1.28 -11.89 -9.68
CA GLN A 52 2.10 -12.80 -10.48
C GLN A 52 1.32 -14.06 -10.86
N SER A 53 0.57 -14.67 -9.93
CA SER A 53 -0.26 -15.84 -10.21
C SER A 53 -1.33 -15.55 -11.26
N LEU A 54 -2.05 -14.44 -11.12
CA LEU A 54 -3.08 -14.04 -12.10
C LEU A 54 -2.52 -13.80 -13.50
N ILE A 55 -1.29 -13.29 -13.60
CA ILE A 55 -0.60 -13.09 -14.87
C ILE A 55 -0.16 -14.43 -15.46
N ASP A 56 0.38 -15.32 -14.64
CA ASP A 56 0.86 -16.64 -15.09
C ASP A 56 -0.30 -17.56 -15.53
N ASP A 57 -1.48 -17.36 -14.94
CA ASP A 57 -2.72 -18.08 -15.29
C ASP A 57 -3.52 -17.41 -16.43
N ASP A 58 -2.97 -16.38 -17.08
CA ASP A 58 -3.63 -15.59 -18.14
C ASP A 58 -4.97 -14.94 -17.72
N LEU A 59 -5.18 -14.76 -16.42
CA LEU A 59 -6.38 -14.11 -15.86
C LEU A 59 -6.23 -12.59 -15.78
N LEU A 60 -5.00 -12.08 -15.78
CA LEU A 60 -4.69 -10.67 -15.79
C LEU A 60 -3.58 -10.39 -16.84
N PRO A 61 -3.75 -9.40 -17.70
CA PRO A 61 -2.67 -9.02 -18.61
C PRO A 61 -1.46 -8.47 -17.84
N ARG A 62 -0.26 -8.71 -18.36
CA ARG A 62 0.95 -8.12 -17.79
C ARG A 62 0.85 -6.59 -17.81
N PRO A 63 1.20 -5.90 -16.72
CA PRO A 63 1.04 -4.46 -16.60
C PRO A 63 1.91 -3.71 -17.64
N SER A 64 1.46 -2.54 -18.04
CA SER A 64 2.22 -1.65 -18.93
C SER A 64 3.49 -1.13 -18.23
N ARG A 65 3.37 -0.67 -16.99
CA ARG A 65 4.47 -0.21 -16.13
C ARG A 65 5.00 -1.34 -15.26
N THR A 66 6.23 -1.23 -14.84
CA THR A 66 6.79 -2.13 -13.82
C THR A 66 6.14 -1.86 -12.47
N ILE A 67 5.67 -2.91 -11.81
CA ILE A 67 5.21 -2.84 -10.42
C ILE A 67 6.38 -3.29 -9.55
N ARG A 68 6.85 -2.40 -8.69
CA ARG A 68 7.99 -2.65 -7.80
C ARG A 68 7.54 -2.72 -6.35
N PHE A 69 8.01 -3.72 -5.66
CA PHE A 69 7.76 -3.96 -4.24
C PHE A 69 9.03 -3.69 -3.45
N LEU A 70 8.93 -2.91 -2.38
CA LEU A 70 10.06 -2.45 -1.59
C LEU A 70 9.78 -2.68 -0.09
N TRP A 71 10.78 -3.24 0.59
CA TRP A 71 10.80 -3.47 2.04
C TRP A 71 12.04 -2.78 2.64
N PRO A 72 12.11 -1.44 2.68
CA PRO A 72 13.22 -0.69 3.27
C PRO A 72 13.15 -0.64 4.79
N ALA A 73 14.17 -0.01 5.41
CA ALA A 73 14.05 0.56 6.74
C ALA A 73 13.24 1.86 6.67
N GLU A 74 12.41 2.12 7.69
CA GLU A 74 11.53 3.26 7.75
C GLU A 74 12.30 4.58 7.58
N ILE A 75 11.73 5.48 6.79
CA ILE A 75 12.25 6.81 6.44
C ILE A 75 13.64 6.76 5.79
N GLU A 76 14.70 6.37 6.52
CA GLU A 76 16.07 6.40 6.00
C GLU A 76 16.26 5.48 4.80
N GLY A 77 15.66 4.32 4.81
CA GLY A 77 15.73 3.38 3.67
C GLY A 77 15.06 3.92 2.42
N SER A 78 13.92 4.57 2.58
CA SER A 78 13.21 5.24 1.48
C SER A 78 13.97 6.46 0.95
N ILE A 79 14.57 7.28 1.83
CA ILE A 79 15.45 8.38 1.42
C ILE A 79 16.64 7.85 0.61
N MET A 80 17.30 6.79 1.10
CA MET A 80 18.46 6.19 0.41
C MET A 80 18.05 5.60 -0.94
N TYR A 81 16.90 4.91 -1.01
CA TYR A 81 16.39 4.37 -2.25
C TYR A 81 16.19 5.46 -3.30
N LEU A 82 15.55 6.56 -2.94
CA LEU A 82 15.27 7.66 -3.86
C LEU A 82 16.54 8.47 -4.20
N ALA A 83 17.43 8.66 -3.24
CA ALA A 83 18.69 9.39 -3.46
C ALA A 83 19.70 8.63 -4.34
N GLU A 84 19.68 7.30 -4.31
CA GLU A 84 20.53 6.45 -5.13
C GLU A 84 19.84 5.99 -6.43
N HIS A 85 18.58 6.34 -6.64
CA HIS A 85 17.86 6.00 -7.87
C HIS A 85 18.36 6.83 -9.04
N ASP A 86 18.72 6.21 -10.14
CA ASP A 86 19.26 6.89 -11.33
C ASP A 86 18.34 8.00 -11.87
N ASP A 87 17.04 7.77 -11.79
CA ASP A 87 16.02 8.72 -12.25
C ASP A 87 14.70 8.54 -11.47
N PRO A 88 14.53 9.21 -10.30
CA PRO A 88 13.31 9.12 -9.51
C PRO A 88 12.04 9.57 -10.25
N SER A 89 12.15 10.38 -11.31
CA SER A 89 11.00 10.82 -12.12
C SER A 89 10.29 9.69 -12.86
N ARG A 90 10.95 8.52 -12.96
CA ARG A 90 10.36 7.29 -13.53
C ARG A 90 9.36 6.63 -12.60
N ILE A 91 9.41 6.93 -11.31
CA ILE A 91 8.42 6.45 -10.33
C ILE A 91 7.17 7.31 -10.48
N LYS A 92 6.09 6.73 -10.99
CA LYS A 92 4.85 7.46 -11.30
C LYS A 92 3.88 7.50 -10.14
N ALA A 93 3.98 6.57 -9.21
CA ALA A 93 3.19 6.55 -8.00
C ALA A 93 3.84 5.66 -6.93
N ASN A 94 3.57 5.96 -5.66
CA ASN A 94 3.88 5.12 -4.52
C ASN A 94 2.60 4.77 -3.76
N ILE A 95 2.37 3.49 -3.50
CA ILE A 95 1.30 3.01 -2.63
C ILE A 95 1.98 2.44 -1.39
N HIS A 96 1.84 3.16 -0.29
CA HIS A 96 2.45 2.78 0.97
C HIS A 96 1.46 2.06 1.87
N MET A 97 1.90 0.98 2.51
CA MET A 97 1.12 0.19 3.46
C MET A 97 1.85 0.11 4.78
N ASP A 98 1.24 0.69 5.79
CA ASP A 98 1.77 0.68 7.13
C ASP A 98 0.63 0.57 8.13
N MET A 99 0.69 -0.47 9.00
CA MET A 99 -0.40 -0.75 9.92
C MET A 99 -1.73 -1.02 9.19
N VAL A 100 -1.80 -2.10 8.43
CA VAL A 100 -3.02 -2.51 7.69
C VAL A 100 -3.69 -3.76 8.27
N GLY A 101 -3.28 -4.19 9.45
CA GLY A 101 -3.75 -5.40 10.14
C GLY A 101 -4.63 -5.13 11.36
N GLY A 102 -5.07 -3.90 11.55
CA GLY A 102 -5.92 -3.53 12.66
C GLY A 102 -7.32 -4.15 12.59
N ALA A 103 -7.98 -4.20 13.74
CA ALA A 103 -9.30 -4.79 13.89
C ALA A 103 -10.13 -4.00 14.91
N PRO A 104 -11.45 -4.24 15.02
CA PRO A 104 -12.28 -3.56 16.02
C PRO A 104 -11.76 -3.70 17.46
N VAL A 105 -11.07 -4.80 17.79
CA VAL A 105 -10.47 -5.01 19.13
C VAL A 105 -9.34 -4.02 19.41
N THR A 106 -8.60 -3.59 18.40
CA THR A 106 -7.53 -2.58 18.53
C THR A 106 -8.06 -1.15 18.48
N LYS A 107 -9.35 -0.98 18.19
CA LYS A 107 -10.01 0.32 17.98
C LYS A 107 -9.48 1.10 16.77
N SER A 108 -8.79 0.42 15.88
CA SER A 108 -8.30 1.02 14.65
C SER A 108 -9.40 1.15 13.59
N VAL A 109 -9.22 2.14 12.73
CA VAL A 109 -10.08 2.38 11.57
C VAL A 109 -9.18 2.43 10.34
N PHE A 110 -9.46 1.56 9.37
CA PHE A 110 -8.71 1.54 8.13
C PHE A 110 -8.93 2.82 7.32
N ARG A 111 -7.86 3.40 6.82
CA ARG A 111 -7.84 4.69 6.13
C ARG A 111 -7.15 4.59 4.80
N ILE A 112 -7.65 5.34 3.84
CA ILE A 112 -7.05 5.53 2.52
C ILE A 112 -6.77 7.02 2.40
N SER A 113 -5.53 7.40 2.69
CA SER A 113 -5.08 8.79 2.70
C SER A 113 -4.42 9.15 1.37
N GLY A 114 -4.78 10.32 0.84
CA GLY A 114 -4.20 10.87 -0.39
C GLY A 114 -2.92 11.65 -0.11
N GLY A 115 -2.34 12.18 -1.19
CA GLY A 115 -1.15 13.03 -1.11
C GLY A 115 -1.48 14.52 -0.92
N PRO A 116 -0.43 15.34 -0.72
CA PRO A 116 -0.58 16.77 -0.56
C PRO A 116 -1.04 17.44 -1.86
N TYR A 117 -1.81 18.53 -1.74
CA TYR A 117 -2.26 19.32 -2.91
C TYR A 117 -1.12 19.91 -3.75
N SER A 118 0.08 20.01 -3.17
CA SER A 118 1.30 20.43 -3.90
C SER A 118 1.83 19.39 -4.88
N VAL A 119 1.36 18.14 -4.76
CA VAL A 119 1.70 17.02 -5.67
C VAL A 119 0.38 16.49 -6.29
N PRO A 120 -0.24 17.26 -7.20
CA PRO A 120 -1.56 16.91 -7.74
C PRO A 120 -1.51 15.63 -8.56
N SER A 121 -2.45 14.73 -8.31
CA SER A 121 -2.57 13.44 -8.99
C SER A 121 -3.99 12.90 -8.83
N PHE A 122 -4.42 12.07 -9.77
CA PHE A 122 -5.70 11.36 -9.68
C PHE A 122 -5.61 10.04 -8.85
N ILE A 123 -4.44 9.69 -8.34
CA ILE A 123 -4.26 8.41 -7.64
C ILE A 123 -5.11 8.32 -6.37
N ALA A 124 -5.26 9.45 -5.67
CA ALA A 124 -6.13 9.52 -4.49
C ALA A 124 -7.59 9.26 -4.87
N ASP A 125 -8.07 9.85 -5.97
CA ASP A 125 -9.45 9.62 -6.45
C ASP A 125 -9.69 8.15 -6.78
N VAL A 126 -8.74 7.51 -7.48
CA VAL A 126 -8.81 6.07 -7.79
C VAL A 126 -8.82 5.23 -6.51
N GLY A 127 -7.91 5.51 -5.57
CA GLY A 127 -7.84 4.79 -4.29
C GLY A 127 -9.12 4.93 -3.48
N HIS A 128 -9.67 6.13 -3.42
CA HIS A 128 -10.93 6.40 -2.71
C HIS A 128 -12.12 5.69 -3.37
N GLU A 129 -12.22 5.68 -4.70
CA GLU A 129 -13.32 4.97 -5.38
C GLU A 129 -13.21 3.46 -5.21
N VAL A 130 -11.99 2.89 -5.27
CA VAL A 130 -11.77 1.47 -4.96
C VAL A 130 -12.16 1.17 -3.51
N GLY A 131 -11.78 2.02 -2.56
CA GLY A 131 -12.15 1.88 -1.16
C GLY A 131 -13.65 1.93 -0.93
N ARG A 132 -14.37 2.86 -1.57
CA ARG A 132 -15.85 2.93 -1.50
C ARG A 132 -16.49 1.68 -2.10
N PHE A 133 -15.97 1.21 -3.23
CA PHE A 133 -16.43 -0.03 -3.85
C PHE A 133 -16.26 -1.22 -2.91
N VAL A 134 -15.10 -1.38 -2.27
CA VAL A 134 -14.85 -2.47 -1.32
C VAL A 134 -15.77 -2.36 -0.10
N ASN A 135 -15.95 -1.16 0.45
CA ASN A 135 -16.91 -0.92 1.55
C ASN A 135 -18.34 -1.36 1.16
N ASP A 136 -18.79 -0.98 -0.04
CA ASP A 136 -20.13 -1.38 -0.54
C ASP A 136 -20.25 -2.90 -0.66
N GLN A 137 -19.28 -3.54 -1.33
CA GLN A 137 -19.33 -4.99 -1.56
C GLN A 137 -19.31 -5.78 -0.24
N THR A 138 -18.46 -5.39 0.70
CA THR A 138 -18.37 -6.08 2.01
C THR A 138 -19.61 -5.85 2.86
N LYS A 139 -20.18 -4.65 2.81
CA LYS A 139 -21.43 -4.35 3.51
C LYS A 139 -22.60 -5.18 2.96
N ARG A 140 -22.78 -5.19 1.66
CA ARG A 140 -23.85 -5.97 1.00
C ARG A 140 -23.72 -7.46 1.29
N TYR A 141 -22.48 -7.98 1.26
CA TYR A 141 -22.22 -9.37 1.65
C TYR A 141 -22.59 -9.64 3.12
N ALA A 142 -22.25 -8.72 4.04
CA ALA A 142 -22.61 -8.84 5.45
C ALA A 142 -24.14 -8.81 5.66
N ASP A 143 -24.86 -8.03 4.85
CA ASP A 143 -26.32 -7.96 4.84
C ASP A 143 -27.00 -9.21 4.20
N GLY A 144 -26.19 -10.14 3.65
CA GLY A 144 -26.66 -11.41 3.09
C GLY A 144 -26.92 -11.39 1.58
N GLU A 145 -26.47 -10.35 0.88
CA GLU A 145 -26.57 -10.29 -0.58
C GLU A 145 -25.49 -11.15 -1.25
N ASP A 146 -25.79 -11.66 -2.44
CA ASP A 146 -24.78 -12.26 -3.32
C ASP A 146 -24.03 -11.15 -4.05
N VAL A 147 -22.72 -11.09 -3.88
CA VAL A 147 -21.84 -10.07 -4.47
C VAL A 147 -20.65 -10.70 -5.18
N ALA A 148 -20.19 -10.04 -6.24
CA ALA A 148 -19.10 -10.57 -7.07
C ALA A 148 -17.73 -10.55 -6.37
N PHE A 149 -17.52 -9.62 -5.42
CA PHE A 149 -16.21 -9.37 -4.78
C PHE A 149 -16.34 -9.33 -3.26
N ALA A 150 -16.90 -10.39 -2.66
CA ALA A 150 -16.99 -10.51 -1.22
C ALA A 150 -15.59 -10.62 -0.60
N LEU A 151 -15.30 -9.80 0.41
CA LEU A 151 -14.20 -10.05 1.34
C LEU A 151 -14.71 -10.91 2.48
N VAL A 152 -14.13 -12.08 2.62
CA VAL A 152 -14.47 -13.02 3.69
C VAL A 152 -13.25 -13.19 4.57
N ALA A 153 -13.38 -12.90 5.86
CA ALA A 153 -12.31 -13.17 6.80
C ALA A 153 -12.01 -14.69 6.84
N PRO A 154 -10.75 -15.09 7.05
CA PRO A 154 -10.36 -16.52 7.09
C PRO A 154 -11.18 -17.36 8.06
N GLU A 155 -11.63 -16.79 9.17
CA GLU A 155 -12.52 -17.39 10.16
C GLU A 155 -14.01 -17.42 9.73
N GLY A 156 -14.32 -16.93 8.54
CA GLY A 156 -15.68 -16.89 8.00
C GLY A 156 -16.53 -15.73 8.49
N GLY A 157 -15.95 -14.73 9.11
CA GLY A 157 -16.64 -13.51 9.54
C GLY A 157 -17.21 -12.72 8.36
N LYS A 158 -18.36 -12.10 8.58
CA LYS A 158 -19.05 -11.22 7.62
C LYS A 158 -19.04 -9.76 8.07
N GLU A 159 -17.93 -9.31 8.63
CA GLU A 159 -17.79 -7.93 9.05
C GLU A 159 -17.48 -7.03 7.85
N PRO A 160 -18.28 -5.98 7.62
CA PRO A 160 -18.01 -5.08 6.52
C PRO A 160 -16.75 -4.27 6.79
N GLN A 161 -15.91 -4.11 5.80
CA GLN A 161 -14.86 -3.11 5.86
C GLN A 161 -15.48 -1.71 5.86
N MET A 162 -14.96 -0.82 6.68
CA MET A 162 -15.44 0.55 6.81
C MET A 162 -14.23 1.52 6.66
N ALA A 163 -13.56 1.42 5.52
CA ALA A 163 -12.45 2.31 5.21
C ALA A 163 -12.90 3.77 5.15
N LEU A 164 -12.15 4.66 5.78
CA LEU A 164 -12.31 6.11 5.65
C LEU A 164 -11.43 6.62 4.51
N MET A 165 -11.99 7.53 3.71
CA MET A 165 -11.26 8.24 2.64
C MET A 165 -10.86 9.61 3.18
N GLU A 166 -9.55 9.87 3.22
CA GLU A 166 -9.00 11.07 3.84
C GLU A 166 -8.09 11.83 2.89
N GLY A 167 -7.82 13.08 3.21
CA GLY A 167 -6.78 13.87 2.57
C GLY A 167 -5.39 13.40 2.97
N LEU A 168 -4.44 14.34 3.01
CA LEU A 168 -3.10 14.05 3.50
C LEU A 168 -3.13 13.65 4.98
N ASP A 169 -2.56 12.51 5.27
CA ASP A 169 -2.09 12.13 6.60
C ASP A 169 -0.58 11.88 6.51
N MET A 170 0.15 12.05 7.60
CA MET A 170 1.61 11.97 7.67
C MET A 170 2.03 10.96 8.75
N GLY A 171 3.28 10.51 8.68
CA GLY A 171 3.85 9.71 9.76
C GLY A 171 4.52 8.41 9.36
N SER A 172 4.77 8.18 8.05
CA SER A 172 5.53 7.03 7.57
C SER A 172 6.25 7.32 6.24
N ASP A 173 6.83 6.32 5.59
CA ASP A 173 7.66 6.45 4.39
C ASP A 173 7.03 7.19 3.20
N HIS A 174 5.70 7.21 3.09
CA HIS A 174 5.02 7.95 2.02
C HIS A 174 5.35 9.45 2.04
N ASP A 175 5.66 10.00 3.21
CA ASP A 175 6.09 11.39 3.36
C ASP A 175 7.37 11.67 2.58
N VAL A 176 8.29 10.71 2.54
CA VAL A 176 9.55 10.81 1.79
C VAL A 176 9.26 10.93 0.29
N PHE A 177 8.30 10.16 -0.22
CA PHE A 177 7.92 10.20 -1.64
C PHE A 177 7.21 11.52 -2.01
N PHE A 178 6.40 12.06 -1.10
CA PHE A 178 5.73 13.34 -1.30
C PHE A 178 6.64 14.56 -1.18
N GLU A 179 7.79 14.40 -0.54
CA GLU A 179 8.73 15.48 -0.26
C GLU A 179 9.08 16.27 -1.54
N GLY A 180 9.33 17.59 -1.36
CA GLY A 180 9.46 18.55 -2.46
C GLY A 180 10.56 18.26 -3.47
N THR A 181 11.58 17.47 -3.11
CA THR A 181 12.65 17.06 -4.01
C THR A 181 12.17 16.05 -5.04
N TRP A 182 11.40 15.05 -4.63
CA TRP A 182 10.96 13.95 -5.50
C TRP A 182 9.55 14.12 -6.04
N ARG A 183 8.61 14.62 -5.22
CA ARG A 183 7.23 14.94 -5.61
C ARG A 183 6.52 13.77 -6.30
N ILE A 184 6.71 12.57 -5.79
CA ILE A 184 6.08 11.34 -6.30
C ILE A 184 4.70 11.22 -5.67
N PRO A 185 3.61 11.23 -6.47
CA PRO A 185 2.26 11.10 -5.93
C PRO A 185 2.01 9.70 -5.39
N GLY A 186 1.08 9.57 -4.45
CA GLY A 186 0.81 8.26 -3.87
C GLY A 186 -0.43 8.19 -3.01
N LEU A 187 -0.56 7.02 -2.37
CA LEU A 187 -1.56 6.69 -1.37
C LEU A 187 -0.87 6.17 -0.13
N TYR A 188 -1.46 6.44 1.00
CA TYR A 188 -1.12 5.83 2.28
C TYR A 188 -2.32 5.01 2.76
N LEU A 189 -2.12 3.70 2.84
CA LEU A 189 -3.09 2.73 3.35
C LEU A 189 -2.65 2.36 4.77
N HIS A 190 -3.48 2.70 5.75
CA HIS A 190 -3.13 2.48 7.15
C HIS A 190 -4.37 2.35 8.02
N ASP A 191 -4.19 1.90 9.24
CA ASP A 191 -5.23 2.00 10.25
C ASP A 191 -4.81 2.94 11.40
N TRP A 192 -5.73 3.79 11.84
CA TRP A 192 -5.50 4.75 12.90
C TRP A 192 -6.83 5.22 13.54
N PRO A 193 -6.87 5.48 14.86
CA PRO A 193 -5.84 5.14 15.85
C PRO A 193 -5.77 3.62 16.09
N ASP A 194 -4.64 3.11 16.55
CA ASP A 194 -4.49 1.76 17.06
C ASP A 194 -4.12 1.82 18.54
N ARG A 195 -4.82 1.05 19.38
CA ARG A 195 -4.61 1.05 20.81
C ARG A 195 -3.32 0.33 21.22
N TYR A 196 -2.82 -0.54 20.37
CA TYR A 196 -1.71 -1.44 20.65
C TYR A 196 -0.61 -1.35 19.60
N ILE A 197 -0.37 -0.14 19.11
CA ILE A 197 0.55 0.12 18.00
C ILE A 197 1.98 -0.41 18.26
N HIS A 198 2.45 -0.36 19.51
CA HIS A 198 3.81 -0.77 19.91
C HIS A 198 3.79 -1.82 21.03
#